data_b1f7af9ae248e910606c134eb35a4707
#
_entry.id   b1f7af9ae248e910606c134eb35a4707
#
_cell.length_a   1.000
_cell.length_b   1.000
_cell.length_c   1.000
_cell.angle_alpha   90.00
_cell.angle_beta   90.00
_cell.angle_gamma   90.00
#
_symmetry.space_group_name_H-M   'P 1'
#
loop_
_entity.id
_entity.type
_entity.pdbx_description
1 polymer ?
#
loop_
_entity_poly.entity_id
_entity_poly.type
_entity_poly.pdbx_seq_one_letter_code
_entity_poly.pdbx_strand_id
1 'polypeptide(L)'
;MIRANLLAAAAGAILVATPAAGQLARADRTKLEQAVKSPARTPANVARDRYRHPAATLAFFGVRPSHTVVEIFPGGGWYSEISAPYVLGGGGTYYAAAPDRALSGFRRLQGVNPQLYGKARTASFPARAAGEQGVPDGRADVVLTFRNVHNWLMGEQPYAELAFRQMFAMLKPGGVLGIEEHRLPESAAAAREMSSGYVKVSTVRRLAQQAGFRFVGSSEINANPRDTKDYPEGVWTLPPTLTLGDKDKAKYSAIGESDRMTLKFVKPR
;
A
#
# COMPACT_ATOMS: atom_id res chain seq x y z
N MET A 1 6.19 -35.56 -68.87
CA MET A 1 6.01 -35.79 -67.40
C MET A 1 6.91 -34.78 -66.67
N ILE A 2 6.31 -33.67 -66.22
CA ILE A 2 7.03 -32.60 -65.53
C ILE A 2 6.58 -32.69 -64.05
N ARG A 3 7.48 -32.98 -63.13
CA ARG A 3 7.23 -33.01 -61.68
C ARG A 3 7.43 -31.61 -61.12
N ALA A 4 6.39 -31.01 -60.61
CA ALA A 4 6.44 -29.77 -59.86
C ALA A 4 6.79 -30.04 -58.39
N ASN A 5 7.91 -29.50 -57.92
CA ASN A 5 8.28 -29.50 -56.52
C ASN A 5 7.61 -28.31 -55.80
N LEU A 6 6.71 -28.60 -54.88
CA LEU A 6 6.16 -27.60 -53.96
C LEU A 6 7.09 -27.48 -52.75
N LEU A 7 7.75 -26.32 -52.65
CA LEU A 7 8.44 -25.89 -51.43
C LEU A 7 7.41 -25.31 -50.43
N ALA A 8 7.19 -25.97 -49.33
CA ALA A 8 6.42 -25.44 -48.21
C ALA A 8 7.29 -24.56 -47.34
N ALA A 9 7.03 -23.24 -47.34
CA ALA A 9 7.64 -22.30 -46.44
C ALA A 9 6.96 -22.36 -45.07
N ALA A 10 7.66 -22.86 -44.06
CA ALA A 10 7.20 -22.81 -42.67
C ALA A 10 7.45 -21.42 -42.10
N ALA A 11 6.40 -20.61 -41.96
CA ALA A 11 6.47 -19.34 -41.24
C ALA A 11 6.49 -19.63 -39.74
N GLY A 12 7.65 -19.50 -39.12
CA GLY A 12 7.80 -19.57 -37.68
C GLY A 12 7.21 -18.31 -37.00
N ALA A 13 6.09 -18.43 -36.35
CA ALA A 13 5.55 -17.38 -35.52
C ALA A 13 6.42 -17.21 -34.27
N ILE A 14 7.18 -16.13 -34.20
CA ILE A 14 7.87 -15.71 -32.98
C ILE A 14 6.81 -15.18 -32.01
N LEU A 15 6.42 -15.99 -31.02
CA LEU A 15 5.62 -15.55 -29.89
C LEU A 15 6.48 -14.58 -29.05
N VAL A 16 6.35 -13.29 -29.28
CA VAL A 16 6.84 -12.26 -28.36
C VAL A 16 5.94 -12.31 -27.13
N ALA A 17 6.39 -13.00 -26.09
CA ALA A 17 5.72 -12.99 -24.80
C ALA A 17 5.80 -11.55 -24.25
N THR A 18 4.71 -10.80 -24.38
CA THR A 18 4.52 -9.55 -23.64
C THR A 18 4.57 -9.88 -22.15
N PRO A 19 5.47 -9.28 -21.36
CA PRO A 19 5.48 -9.51 -19.92
C PRO A 19 4.12 -9.11 -19.36
N ALA A 20 3.48 -10.02 -18.63
CA ALA A 20 2.23 -9.75 -17.93
C ALA A 20 2.41 -8.47 -17.12
N ALA A 21 1.58 -7.45 -17.41
CA ALA A 21 1.66 -6.15 -16.75
C ALA A 21 1.56 -6.36 -15.23
N GLY A 22 2.69 -6.25 -14.51
CA GLY A 22 2.70 -6.30 -13.06
C GLY A 22 3.82 -7.07 -12.36
N GLN A 23 4.58 -7.92 -13.04
CA GLN A 23 5.69 -8.62 -12.37
C GLN A 23 6.94 -7.73 -12.29
N LEU A 24 7.52 -7.62 -11.07
CA LEU A 24 8.82 -6.98 -10.89
C LEU A 24 9.90 -7.77 -11.63
N ALA A 25 10.85 -7.05 -12.26
CA ALA A 25 12.06 -7.66 -12.76
C ALA A 25 12.79 -8.41 -11.64
N ARG A 26 13.50 -9.48 -11.97
CA ARG A 26 14.22 -10.30 -10.98
C ARG A 26 15.16 -9.46 -10.11
N ALA A 27 15.90 -8.54 -10.72
CA ALA A 27 16.83 -7.65 -10.01
C ALA A 27 16.11 -6.75 -9.00
N ASP A 28 14.94 -6.18 -9.36
CA ASP A 28 14.15 -5.34 -8.46
C ASP A 28 13.56 -6.15 -7.32
N ARG A 29 13.12 -7.38 -7.58
CA ARG A 29 12.65 -8.30 -6.55
C ARG A 29 13.75 -8.62 -5.54
N THR A 30 14.96 -8.95 -6.00
CA THR A 30 16.11 -9.21 -5.13
C THR A 30 16.43 -8.02 -4.23
N LYS A 31 16.44 -6.79 -4.78
CA LYS A 31 16.65 -5.57 -4.01
C LYS A 31 15.54 -5.35 -2.97
N LEU A 32 14.29 -5.63 -3.32
CA LEU A 32 13.16 -5.52 -2.39
C LEU A 32 13.30 -6.52 -1.23
N GLU A 33 13.65 -7.76 -1.52
CA GLU A 33 13.90 -8.78 -0.49
C GLU A 33 15.06 -8.39 0.43
N GLN A 34 16.13 -7.79 -0.11
CA GLN A 34 17.22 -7.23 0.68
C GLN A 34 16.75 -6.10 1.60
N ALA A 35 15.91 -5.18 1.10
CA ALA A 35 15.35 -4.11 1.91
C ALA A 35 14.47 -4.65 3.05
N VAL A 36 13.68 -5.69 2.79
CA VAL A 36 12.86 -6.38 3.82
C VAL A 36 13.74 -7.04 4.88
N LYS A 37 14.87 -7.61 4.50
CA LYS A 37 15.81 -8.28 5.41
C LYS A 37 16.85 -7.35 6.02
N SER A 38 16.76 -6.06 5.79
CA SER A 38 17.74 -5.08 6.26
C SER A 38 17.90 -5.12 7.79
N PRO A 39 19.13 -5.22 8.32
CA PRO A 39 19.39 -5.17 9.75
C PRO A 39 19.12 -3.78 10.36
N ALA A 40 18.95 -2.76 9.52
CA ALA A 40 18.57 -1.42 9.97
C ALA A 40 17.09 -1.28 10.36
N ARG A 41 16.27 -2.31 10.10
CA ARG A 41 14.86 -2.32 10.49
C ARG A 41 14.70 -2.60 11.99
N THR A 42 13.71 -1.94 12.57
CA THR A 42 13.34 -2.14 13.98
C THR A 42 12.92 -3.59 14.22
N PRO A 43 13.54 -4.34 15.17
CA PRO A 43 13.20 -5.75 15.41
C PRO A 43 11.72 -6.01 15.68
N ALA A 44 11.04 -5.12 16.42
CA ALA A 44 9.60 -5.20 16.67
C ALA A 44 8.78 -5.07 15.38
N ASN A 45 9.26 -4.34 14.38
CA ASN A 45 8.65 -4.24 13.07
C ASN A 45 8.89 -5.51 12.23
N VAL A 46 10.11 -6.06 12.26
CA VAL A 46 10.45 -7.32 11.57
C VAL A 46 9.60 -8.48 12.07
N ALA A 47 9.36 -8.58 13.38
CA ALA A 47 8.53 -9.62 13.98
C ALA A 47 7.08 -9.66 13.41
N ARG A 48 6.62 -8.57 12.81
CA ARG A 48 5.28 -8.42 12.23
C ARG A 48 5.22 -8.76 10.74
N ASP A 49 6.35 -9.01 10.08
CA ASP A 49 6.42 -9.34 8.65
C ASP A 49 5.58 -10.57 8.31
N ARG A 50 5.51 -11.55 9.23
CA ARG A 50 4.67 -12.76 9.12
C ARG A 50 3.18 -12.49 8.95
N TYR A 51 2.71 -11.30 9.33
CA TYR A 51 1.32 -10.87 9.18
C TYR A 51 1.12 -9.89 8.02
N ARG A 52 2.21 -9.26 7.55
CA ARG A 52 2.16 -8.12 6.61
C ARG A 52 2.78 -8.39 5.26
N HIS A 53 3.47 -9.52 5.11
CA HIS A 53 4.03 -10.01 3.85
C HIS A 53 4.63 -8.91 2.96
N PRO A 54 5.57 -8.06 3.47
CA PRO A 54 5.92 -6.79 2.84
C PRO A 54 6.48 -6.93 1.42
N ALA A 55 7.34 -7.94 1.17
CA ALA A 55 7.90 -8.17 -0.16
C ALA A 55 6.80 -8.48 -1.18
N ALA A 56 5.86 -9.37 -0.82
CA ALA A 56 4.76 -9.76 -1.70
C ALA A 56 3.79 -8.60 -1.93
N THR A 57 3.46 -7.83 -0.88
CA THR A 57 2.56 -6.68 -0.94
C THR A 57 3.12 -5.57 -1.85
N LEU A 58 4.37 -5.16 -1.65
CA LEU A 58 5.01 -4.12 -2.46
C LEU A 58 5.24 -4.58 -3.90
N ALA A 59 5.54 -5.88 -4.12
CA ALA A 59 5.63 -6.46 -5.45
C ALA A 59 4.27 -6.48 -6.18
N PHE A 60 3.17 -6.81 -5.49
CA PHE A 60 1.82 -6.75 -6.03
C PHE A 60 1.44 -5.35 -6.48
N PHE A 61 1.81 -4.31 -5.71
CA PHE A 61 1.61 -2.91 -6.10
C PHE A 61 2.55 -2.48 -7.23
N GLY A 62 3.59 -3.24 -7.52
CA GLY A 62 4.53 -2.95 -8.60
C GLY A 62 5.53 -1.84 -8.24
N VAL A 63 5.87 -1.70 -6.97
CA VAL A 63 6.87 -0.71 -6.51
C VAL A 63 8.24 -1.08 -7.04
N ARG A 64 8.91 -0.12 -7.71
CA ARG A 64 10.26 -0.28 -8.26
C ARG A 64 11.23 0.69 -7.61
N PRO A 65 12.53 0.37 -7.57
CA PRO A 65 13.52 1.22 -6.92
C PRO A 65 13.73 2.58 -7.62
N SER A 66 13.38 2.68 -8.91
CA SER A 66 13.48 3.94 -9.69
C SER A 66 12.23 4.82 -9.63
N HIS A 67 11.17 4.38 -8.95
CA HIS A 67 9.90 5.09 -8.92
C HIS A 67 9.93 6.33 -8.01
N THR A 68 9.02 7.26 -8.28
CA THR A 68 8.55 8.23 -7.29
C THR A 68 7.41 7.57 -6.51
N VAL A 69 7.65 7.27 -5.25
CA VAL A 69 6.70 6.61 -4.34
C VAL A 69 6.23 7.57 -3.27
N VAL A 70 4.94 7.59 -3.00
CA VAL A 70 4.32 8.35 -1.91
C VAL A 70 3.69 7.37 -0.94
N GLU A 71 4.10 7.40 0.32
CA GLU A 71 3.43 6.69 1.42
C GLU A 71 2.55 7.67 2.19
N ILE A 72 1.25 7.40 2.20
CA ILE A 72 0.25 8.20 2.89
C ILE A 72 0.12 7.73 4.34
N PHE A 73 0.27 8.65 5.31
CA PHE A 73 0.24 8.39 6.74
C PHE A 73 1.18 7.25 7.17
N PRO A 74 2.49 7.45 7.08
CA PRO A 74 3.49 6.42 7.41
C PRO A 74 3.43 5.95 8.87
N GLY A 75 2.80 6.72 9.77
CA GLY A 75 2.69 6.41 11.19
C GLY A 75 4.06 6.25 11.84
N GLY A 76 4.27 5.11 12.50
CA GLY A 76 5.57 4.76 13.08
C GLY A 76 6.64 4.32 12.08
N GLY A 77 6.36 4.34 10.78
CA GLY A 77 7.32 4.04 9.73
C GLY A 77 7.51 2.57 9.36
N TRP A 78 6.54 1.71 9.69
CA TRP A 78 6.70 0.27 9.45
C TRP A 78 7.02 -0.09 7.99
N TYR A 79 6.23 0.43 7.04
CA TYR A 79 6.52 0.27 5.60
C TYR A 79 7.64 1.20 5.14
N SER A 80 7.78 2.38 5.76
CA SER A 80 8.84 3.33 5.44
C SER A 80 10.24 2.75 5.64
N GLU A 81 10.43 1.90 6.67
CA GLU A 81 11.70 1.20 6.92
C GLU A 81 12.13 0.28 5.76
N ILE A 82 11.21 -0.09 4.88
CA ILE A 82 11.45 -0.93 3.70
C ILE A 82 11.45 -0.07 2.43
N SER A 83 10.34 0.67 2.23
CA SER A 83 10.05 1.35 0.97
C SER A 83 11.00 2.52 0.73
N ALA A 84 11.36 3.30 1.77
CA ALA A 84 12.23 4.45 1.60
C ALA A 84 13.66 4.03 1.21
N PRO A 85 14.36 3.13 1.91
CA PRO A 85 15.68 2.67 1.50
C PRO A 85 15.69 1.97 0.13
N TYR A 86 14.66 1.16 -0.16
CA TYR A 86 14.52 0.48 -1.45
C TYR A 86 14.44 1.45 -2.62
N VAL A 87 13.62 2.50 -2.48
CA VAL A 87 13.41 3.50 -3.53
C VAL A 87 14.60 4.45 -3.64
N LEU A 88 15.05 5.01 -2.52
CA LEU A 88 16.16 5.97 -2.49
C LEU A 88 17.49 5.34 -2.95
N GLY A 89 17.74 4.08 -2.54
CA GLY A 89 18.91 3.32 -2.96
C GLY A 89 18.91 2.92 -4.44
N GLY A 90 17.76 2.95 -5.08
CA GLY A 90 17.59 2.70 -6.51
C GLY A 90 17.50 3.95 -7.39
N GLY A 91 17.73 5.14 -6.82
CA GLY A 91 17.71 6.42 -7.54
C GLY A 91 16.29 7.02 -7.70
N GLY A 92 15.28 6.42 -7.07
CA GLY A 92 13.92 6.95 -7.05
C GLY A 92 13.73 8.10 -6.04
N THR A 93 12.50 8.55 -5.91
CA THR A 93 12.10 9.58 -4.94
C THR A 93 11.06 9.01 -4.00
N TYR A 94 11.23 9.26 -2.70
CA TYR A 94 10.27 8.83 -1.69
C TYR A 94 9.68 10.04 -0.95
N TYR A 95 8.34 10.04 -0.84
CA TYR A 95 7.59 10.99 -0.04
C TYR A 95 6.84 10.29 1.09
N ALA A 96 6.97 10.83 2.31
CA ALA A 96 6.11 10.54 3.44
C ALA A 96 5.07 11.68 3.54
N ALA A 97 3.80 11.40 3.32
CA ALA A 97 2.77 12.42 3.24
C ALA A 97 1.70 12.23 4.33
N ALA A 98 1.57 13.20 5.22
CA ALA A 98 0.59 13.23 6.30
C ALA A 98 0.49 14.66 6.87
N PRO A 99 -0.48 14.96 7.78
CA PRO A 99 -0.41 16.17 8.57
C PRO A 99 0.88 16.25 9.37
N ASP A 100 1.41 17.44 9.58
CA ASP A 100 2.74 17.67 10.16
C ASP A 100 2.97 16.89 11.47
N ARG A 101 1.97 16.91 12.37
CA ARG A 101 2.01 16.16 13.66
C ARG A 101 2.13 14.65 13.48
N ALA A 102 1.58 14.09 12.40
CA ALA A 102 1.60 12.66 12.12
C ALA A 102 2.90 12.19 11.43
N LEU A 103 3.77 13.13 11.03
CA LEU A 103 5.09 12.85 10.45
C LEU A 103 6.20 12.65 11.50
N SER A 104 5.92 12.84 12.79
CA SER A 104 6.91 12.75 13.87
C SER A 104 7.65 11.40 13.91
N GLY A 105 6.93 10.28 13.69
CA GLY A 105 7.52 8.95 13.60
C GLY A 105 8.51 8.82 12.44
N PHE A 106 8.12 9.30 11.27
CA PHE A 106 8.98 9.28 10.09
C PHE A 106 10.20 10.21 10.25
N ARG A 107 10.02 11.43 10.78
CA ARG A 107 11.15 12.34 11.06
C ARG A 107 12.15 11.75 12.04
N ARG A 108 11.68 10.95 13.00
CA ARG A 108 12.58 10.20 13.90
C ARG A 108 13.45 9.21 13.12
N LEU A 109 12.89 8.46 12.16
CA LEU A 109 13.68 7.60 11.28
C LEU A 109 14.74 8.38 10.51
N GLN A 110 14.40 9.56 9.97
CA GLN A 110 15.36 10.43 9.29
C GLN A 110 16.51 10.89 10.22
N GLY A 111 16.18 11.24 11.46
CA GLY A 111 17.18 11.66 12.45
C GLY A 111 18.09 10.53 12.93
N VAL A 112 17.55 9.33 13.13
CA VAL A 112 18.32 8.17 13.62
C VAL A 112 19.21 7.59 12.53
N ASN A 113 18.77 7.57 11.28
CA ASN A 113 19.56 7.05 10.16
C ASN A 113 19.44 7.93 8.91
N PRO A 114 20.11 9.10 8.90
CA PRO A 114 20.03 10.05 7.79
C PRO A 114 20.60 9.49 6.48
N GLN A 115 21.48 8.49 6.52
CA GLN A 115 22.01 7.84 5.32
C GLN A 115 20.91 7.08 4.57
N LEU A 116 20.00 6.41 5.28
CA LEU A 116 18.90 5.67 4.69
C LEU A 116 17.68 6.53 4.35
N TYR A 117 17.37 7.53 5.19
CA TYR A 117 16.08 8.25 5.09
C TYR A 117 16.24 9.74 4.81
N GLY A 118 17.45 10.32 4.91
CA GLY A 118 17.66 11.77 4.83
C GLY A 118 17.27 12.40 3.49
N LYS A 119 17.30 11.65 2.40
CA LYS A 119 16.87 12.11 1.07
C LYS A 119 15.36 11.99 0.85
N ALA A 120 14.63 11.34 1.75
CA ALA A 120 13.18 11.27 1.67
C ALA A 120 12.55 12.63 1.95
N ARG A 121 11.47 12.93 1.25
CA ARG A 121 10.73 14.19 1.36
C ARG A 121 9.52 14.01 2.25
N THR A 122 9.11 15.06 2.93
CA THR A 122 7.83 15.11 3.64
C THR A 122 6.87 16.05 2.90
N ALA A 123 5.56 15.75 2.98
CA ALA A 123 4.50 16.57 2.37
C ALA A 123 3.25 16.56 3.24
N SER A 124 2.43 17.61 3.15
CA SER A 124 1.12 17.65 3.80
C SER A 124 0.12 16.75 3.09
N PHE A 125 -0.67 15.98 3.86
CA PHE A 125 -1.77 15.21 3.33
C PHE A 125 -2.86 14.95 4.41
N PRO A 126 -4.17 15.18 4.11
CA PRO A 126 -4.60 15.94 2.95
C PRO A 126 -4.15 17.41 3.10
N ALA A 127 -3.70 18.01 2.00
CA ALA A 127 -3.45 19.45 1.97
C ALA A 127 -4.80 20.18 1.90
N ARG A 128 -5.10 21.04 2.88
CA ARG A 128 -6.40 21.72 3.03
C ARG A 128 -6.32 23.23 3.02
N ALA A 129 -5.21 23.77 3.48
CA ALA A 129 -5.01 25.22 3.61
C ALA A 129 -4.05 25.76 2.55
N ALA A 130 -4.22 27.04 2.22
CA ALA A 130 -3.27 27.76 1.38
C ALA A 130 -1.89 27.76 2.07
N GLY A 131 -0.83 27.42 1.32
CA GLY A 131 0.53 27.32 1.83
C GLY A 131 0.94 25.91 2.33
N GLU A 132 0.02 24.98 2.50
CA GLU A 132 0.39 23.60 2.76
C GLU A 132 1.05 22.98 1.53
N GLN A 133 2.26 22.45 1.72
CA GLN A 133 3.04 21.83 0.65
C GLN A 133 2.63 20.35 0.49
N GLY A 134 1.71 20.08 -0.39
CA GLY A 134 1.33 18.73 -0.81
C GLY A 134 2.38 18.10 -1.73
N VAL A 135 2.20 16.82 -2.04
CA VAL A 135 2.94 16.18 -3.13
C VAL A 135 2.50 16.81 -4.46
N PRO A 136 3.43 17.26 -5.32
CA PRO A 136 3.06 17.88 -6.60
C PRO A 136 2.26 16.92 -7.48
N ASP A 137 1.27 17.46 -8.20
CA ASP A 137 0.41 16.71 -9.12
C ASP A 137 1.21 16.05 -10.25
N GLY A 138 0.77 14.87 -10.65
CA GLY A 138 1.33 14.12 -11.77
C GLY A 138 2.78 13.67 -11.58
N ARG A 139 3.29 13.56 -10.35
CA ARG A 139 4.69 13.19 -10.08
C ARG A 139 4.88 11.75 -9.61
N ALA A 140 3.92 11.18 -8.93
CA ALA A 140 4.06 9.86 -8.35
C ALA A 140 3.84 8.74 -9.39
N ASP A 141 4.70 7.73 -9.37
CA ASP A 141 4.49 6.48 -10.08
C ASP A 141 3.59 5.54 -9.25
N VAL A 142 3.75 5.58 -7.93
CA VAL A 142 2.98 4.76 -6.98
C VAL A 142 2.62 5.57 -5.75
N VAL A 143 1.36 5.52 -5.35
CA VAL A 143 0.86 6.00 -4.06
C VAL A 143 0.42 4.81 -3.24
N LEU A 144 0.86 4.74 -1.99
CA LEU A 144 0.57 3.64 -1.06
C LEU A 144 -0.15 4.15 0.18
N THR A 145 -1.14 3.41 0.62
CA THR A 145 -1.77 3.65 1.93
C THR A 145 -2.08 2.33 2.63
N PHE A 146 -1.76 2.28 3.92
CA PHE A 146 -1.83 1.08 4.72
C PHE A 146 -2.65 1.31 5.98
N ARG A 147 -3.90 0.82 6.00
CA ARG A 147 -4.82 0.88 7.15
C ARG A 147 -5.13 2.32 7.59
N ASN A 148 -5.51 3.15 6.63
CA ASN A 148 -5.85 4.56 6.88
C ASN A 148 -7.27 4.93 6.43
N VAL A 149 -7.86 4.19 5.46
CA VAL A 149 -9.16 4.57 4.87
C VAL A 149 -10.25 4.63 5.93
N HIS A 150 -10.26 3.68 6.89
CA HIS A 150 -11.19 3.71 8.00
C HIS A 150 -11.11 5.01 8.82
N ASN A 151 -9.90 5.54 9.06
CA ASN A 151 -9.71 6.79 9.79
C ASN A 151 -10.27 7.99 9.01
N TRP A 152 -10.28 7.94 7.69
CA TRP A 152 -10.80 9.01 6.83
C TRP A 152 -12.33 8.98 6.70
N LEU A 153 -12.93 7.82 6.93
CA LEU A 153 -14.38 7.62 6.97
C LEU A 153 -14.98 7.99 8.31
N MET A 154 -14.22 7.77 9.40
CA MET A 154 -14.66 7.96 10.77
C MET A 154 -14.49 9.42 11.22
N GLY A 155 -15.17 9.78 12.32
CA GLY A 155 -15.08 11.09 12.93
C GLY A 155 -16.15 12.07 12.44
N GLU A 156 -16.17 13.27 13.04
CA GLU A 156 -17.19 14.29 12.77
C GLU A 156 -17.05 14.93 11.38
N GLN A 157 -15.86 14.95 10.82
CA GLN A 157 -15.57 15.55 9.51
C GLN A 157 -14.83 14.54 8.62
N PRO A 158 -15.54 13.55 8.06
CA PRO A 158 -14.95 12.56 7.17
C PRO A 158 -14.38 13.23 5.92
N TYR A 159 -13.21 12.74 5.48
CA TYR A 159 -12.50 13.33 4.33
C TYR A 159 -11.97 12.29 3.33
N ALA A 160 -12.51 11.09 3.36
CA ALA A 160 -12.09 10.01 2.47
C ALA A 160 -12.13 10.42 0.99
N GLU A 161 -13.20 11.10 0.53
CA GLU A 161 -13.30 11.58 -0.85
C GLU A 161 -12.19 12.56 -1.22
N LEU A 162 -11.88 13.52 -0.33
CA LEU A 162 -10.77 14.46 -0.53
C LEU A 162 -9.45 13.71 -0.62
N ALA A 163 -9.21 12.74 0.27
CA ALA A 163 -8.01 11.93 0.28
C ALA A 163 -7.83 11.18 -1.05
N PHE A 164 -8.89 10.53 -1.55
CA PHE A 164 -8.83 9.80 -2.83
C PHE A 164 -8.60 10.74 -4.02
N ARG A 165 -9.25 11.91 -4.06
CA ARG A 165 -9.01 12.94 -5.11
C ARG A 165 -7.55 13.41 -5.11
N GLN A 166 -6.96 13.68 -3.94
CA GLN A 166 -5.56 14.12 -3.86
C GLN A 166 -4.58 12.99 -4.23
N MET A 167 -4.83 11.74 -3.81
CA MET A 167 -4.03 10.59 -4.26
C MET A 167 -4.11 10.41 -5.79
N PHE A 168 -5.26 10.69 -6.39
CA PHE A 168 -5.41 10.68 -7.86
C PHE A 168 -4.63 11.82 -8.52
N ALA A 169 -4.70 13.03 -7.98
CA ALA A 169 -4.02 14.19 -8.54
C ALA A 169 -2.50 14.00 -8.59
N MET A 170 -1.88 13.54 -7.50
CA MET A 170 -0.42 13.35 -7.41
C MET A 170 0.13 12.24 -8.32
N LEU A 171 -0.69 11.30 -8.79
CA LEU A 171 -0.26 10.22 -9.67
C LEU A 171 -0.10 10.67 -11.12
N LYS A 172 0.93 10.15 -11.79
CA LYS A 172 1.07 10.20 -13.24
C LYS A 172 -0.07 9.44 -13.92
N PRO A 173 -0.44 9.76 -15.18
CA PRO A 173 -1.24 8.86 -16.01
C PRO A 173 -0.57 7.47 -16.07
N GLY A 174 -1.34 6.41 -15.81
CA GLY A 174 -0.84 5.03 -15.66
C GLY A 174 -0.21 4.71 -14.30
N GLY A 175 -0.12 5.68 -13.38
CA GLY A 175 0.37 5.47 -12.02
C GLY A 175 -0.57 4.62 -11.18
N VAL A 176 -0.03 3.98 -10.15
CA VAL A 176 -0.68 2.96 -9.33
C VAL A 176 -1.04 3.52 -7.95
N LEU A 177 -2.27 3.26 -7.50
CA LEU A 177 -2.68 3.38 -6.11
C LEU A 177 -2.75 1.97 -5.50
N GLY A 178 -1.93 1.71 -4.46
CA GLY A 178 -1.95 0.50 -3.65
C GLY A 178 -2.60 0.76 -2.30
N ILE A 179 -3.62 -0.02 -1.97
CA ILE A 179 -4.36 0.09 -0.71
C ILE A 179 -4.32 -1.25 0.02
N GLU A 180 -3.87 -1.24 1.27
CA GLU A 180 -4.10 -2.30 2.24
C GLU A 180 -5.00 -1.74 3.34
N GLU A 181 -6.15 -2.42 3.63
CA GLU A 181 -7.10 -1.94 4.62
C GLU A 181 -7.78 -3.10 5.36
N HIS A 182 -8.16 -2.88 6.61
CA HIS A 182 -8.92 -3.83 7.42
C HIS A 182 -10.26 -4.15 6.75
N ARG A 183 -10.51 -5.42 6.48
CA ARG A 183 -11.61 -5.86 5.62
C ARG A 183 -12.86 -6.23 6.42
N LEU A 184 -13.95 -5.50 6.19
CA LEU A 184 -15.29 -5.84 6.67
C LEU A 184 -16.01 -6.74 5.63
N PRO A 185 -16.75 -7.77 6.06
CA PRO A 185 -17.62 -8.52 5.15
C PRO A 185 -18.67 -7.63 4.47
N GLU A 186 -18.97 -7.88 3.21
CA GLU A 186 -19.97 -7.09 2.46
C GLU A 186 -21.38 -7.17 3.09
N SER A 187 -21.70 -8.30 3.75
CA SER A 187 -22.98 -8.51 4.45
C SER A 187 -23.10 -7.76 5.78
N ALA A 188 -22.02 -7.21 6.31
CA ALA A 188 -22.07 -6.48 7.56
C ALA A 188 -22.87 -5.17 7.42
N ALA A 189 -23.48 -4.72 8.53
CA ALA A 189 -24.18 -3.44 8.57
C ALA A 189 -23.21 -2.27 8.23
N ALA A 190 -23.65 -1.33 7.38
CA ALA A 190 -22.81 -0.21 6.95
C ALA A 190 -22.32 0.68 8.13
N ALA A 191 -23.12 0.82 9.19
CA ALA A 191 -22.75 1.57 10.38
C ALA A 191 -21.44 1.06 11.04
N ARG A 192 -21.08 -0.20 10.84
CA ARG A 192 -19.84 -0.76 11.38
C ARG A 192 -18.57 -0.16 10.74
N GLU A 193 -18.64 0.33 9.51
CA GLU A 193 -17.51 1.02 8.88
C GLU A 193 -17.15 2.32 9.60
N MET A 194 -18.12 2.91 10.32
CA MET A 194 -17.94 4.16 11.07
C MET A 194 -17.43 3.98 12.51
N SER A 195 -17.29 2.75 13.00
CA SER A 195 -16.97 2.51 14.41
C SER A 195 -15.98 1.37 14.67
N SER A 196 -15.86 0.40 13.74
CA SER A 196 -15.11 -0.82 14.02
C SER A 196 -13.66 -0.80 13.50
N GLY A 197 -13.29 0.21 12.71
CA GLY A 197 -11.99 0.26 12.03
C GLY A 197 -11.86 -0.70 10.84
N TYR A 198 -12.93 -1.40 10.47
CA TYR A 198 -13.00 -2.24 9.28
C TYR A 198 -13.80 -1.56 8.17
N VAL A 199 -13.39 -1.75 6.92
CA VAL A 199 -14.01 -1.15 5.73
C VAL A 199 -14.38 -2.25 4.73
N LYS A 200 -15.52 -2.10 4.04
CA LYS A 200 -15.91 -3.00 2.94
C LYS A 200 -15.06 -2.77 1.70
N VAL A 201 -14.80 -3.82 0.95
CA VAL A 201 -14.12 -3.71 -0.35
C VAL A 201 -14.91 -2.81 -1.30
N SER A 202 -16.25 -2.95 -1.30
CA SER A 202 -17.15 -2.12 -2.11
C SER A 202 -17.02 -0.63 -1.80
N THR A 203 -16.89 -0.25 -0.53
CA THR A 203 -16.69 1.15 -0.11
C THR A 203 -15.38 1.72 -0.64
N VAL A 204 -14.27 0.99 -0.49
CA VAL A 204 -12.96 1.43 -1.02
C VAL A 204 -12.99 1.55 -2.54
N ARG A 205 -13.59 0.58 -3.23
CA ARG A 205 -13.72 0.61 -4.70
C ARG A 205 -14.56 1.78 -5.17
N ARG A 206 -15.67 2.08 -4.50
CA ARG A 206 -16.53 3.23 -4.81
C ARG A 206 -15.78 4.55 -4.66
N LEU A 207 -15.07 4.76 -3.54
CA LEU A 207 -14.27 5.97 -3.32
C LEU A 207 -13.18 6.15 -4.38
N ALA A 208 -12.48 5.08 -4.72
CA ALA A 208 -11.47 5.11 -5.77
C ALA A 208 -12.09 5.43 -7.14
N GLN A 209 -13.21 4.81 -7.49
CA GLN A 209 -13.90 5.05 -8.75
C GLN A 209 -14.42 6.50 -8.85
N GLN A 210 -14.98 7.04 -7.78
CA GLN A 210 -15.43 8.45 -7.72
C GLN A 210 -14.29 9.44 -7.92
N ALA A 211 -13.08 9.10 -7.48
CA ALA A 211 -11.88 9.91 -7.73
C ALA A 211 -11.29 9.73 -9.14
N GLY A 212 -11.82 8.81 -9.96
CA GLY A 212 -11.38 8.55 -11.34
C GLY A 212 -10.47 7.34 -11.51
N PHE A 213 -10.18 6.58 -10.46
CA PHE A 213 -9.35 5.38 -10.55
C PHE A 213 -10.08 4.23 -11.24
N ARG A 214 -9.33 3.40 -11.97
CA ARG A 214 -9.77 2.10 -12.47
C ARG A 214 -9.21 0.98 -11.58
N PHE A 215 -10.07 0.10 -11.12
CA PHE A 215 -9.67 -1.10 -10.38
C PHE A 215 -8.91 -2.07 -11.30
N VAL A 216 -7.78 -2.61 -10.81
CA VAL A 216 -6.90 -3.53 -11.57
C VAL A 216 -6.95 -4.95 -11.00
N GLY A 217 -7.05 -5.08 -9.68
CA GLY A 217 -7.09 -6.39 -9.03
C GLY A 217 -6.98 -6.32 -7.52
N SER A 218 -7.20 -7.45 -6.89
CA SER A 218 -7.04 -7.68 -5.46
C SER A 218 -6.13 -8.86 -5.19
N SER A 219 -5.63 -8.96 -3.96
CA SER A 219 -4.83 -10.09 -3.50
C SER A 219 -5.20 -10.46 -2.08
N GLU A 220 -5.13 -11.74 -1.78
CA GLU A 220 -5.34 -12.29 -0.44
C GLU A 220 -4.01 -12.40 0.37
N ILE A 221 -2.95 -11.74 -0.08
CA ILE A 221 -1.62 -11.76 0.57
C ILE A 221 -1.72 -11.44 2.06
N ASN A 222 -2.58 -10.48 2.44
CA ASN A 222 -2.75 -9.99 3.80
C ASN A 222 -4.07 -10.47 4.46
N ALA A 223 -4.67 -11.52 3.93
CA ALA A 223 -5.86 -12.12 4.51
C ALA A 223 -5.55 -12.86 5.81
N ASN A 224 -6.46 -12.78 6.76
CA ASN A 224 -6.43 -13.58 7.97
C ASN A 224 -7.80 -14.19 8.24
N PRO A 225 -8.05 -15.46 7.88
CA PRO A 225 -9.33 -16.10 8.07
C PRO A 225 -9.71 -16.33 9.56
N ARG A 226 -8.76 -16.19 10.50
CA ARG A 226 -9.03 -16.27 11.94
C ARG A 226 -9.65 -14.99 12.51
N ASP A 227 -9.58 -13.88 11.78
CA ASP A 227 -10.19 -12.64 12.18
C ASP A 227 -11.70 -12.67 11.91
N THR A 228 -12.51 -12.78 12.96
CA THR A 228 -13.98 -12.83 12.90
C THR A 228 -14.61 -11.45 12.75
N LYS A 229 -13.85 -10.37 12.94
CA LYS A 229 -14.26 -8.95 12.89
C LYS A 229 -15.31 -8.56 13.95
N ASP A 230 -15.64 -9.47 14.85
CA ASP A 230 -16.65 -9.29 15.89
C ASP A 230 -16.01 -9.14 17.27
N TYR A 231 -15.46 -7.94 17.51
CA TYR A 231 -14.72 -7.64 18.73
C TYR A 231 -15.26 -6.39 19.41
N PRO A 232 -15.16 -6.31 20.77
CA PRO A 232 -15.70 -5.18 21.55
C PRO A 232 -15.20 -3.80 21.07
N GLU A 233 -13.90 -3.70 20.79
CA GLU A 233 -13.26 -2.46 20.33
C GLU A 233 -12.89 -2.54 18.84
N GLY A 234 -13.67 -3.26 18.05
CA GLY A 234 -13.39 -3.45 16.64
C GLY A 234 -11.98 -3.98 16.38
N VAL A 235 -11.34 -3.52 15.33
CA VAL A 235 -10.00 -3.97 14.91
C VAL A 235 -8.92 -3.73 15.97
N TRP A 236 -9.10 -2.73 16.82
CA TRP A 236 -8.12 -2.36 17.86
C TRP A 236 -8.05 -3.37 19.01
N THR A 237 -9.01 -4.28 19.12
CA THR A 237 -8.94 -5.44 20.02
C THR A 237 -7.79 -6.38 19.66
N LEU A 238 -7.44 -6.46 18.36
CA LEU A 238 -6.38 -7.32 17.86
C LEU A 238 -4.97 -6.68 17.99
N PRO A 239 -3.89 -7.49 17.87
CA PRO A 239 -2.55 -6.95 17.68
C PRO A 239 -2.44 -6.01 16.47
N PRO A 240 -1.60 -4.99 16.56
CA PRO A 240 -0.64 -4.69 17.62
C PRO A 240 -1.23 -3.87 18.79
N THR A 241 -2.47 -3.38 18.63
CA THR A 241 -3.05 -2.41 19.58
C THR A 241 -3.41 -3.06 20.91
N LEU A 242 -4.14 -4.19 20.86
CA LEU A 242 -4.59 -4.92 22.05
C LEU A 242 -5.25 -3.97 23.07
N THR A 243 -6.21 -3.16 22.62
CA THR A 243 -6.82 -2.07 23.42
C THR A 243 -7.40 -2.55 24.75
N LEU A 244 -7.81 -3.82 24.85
CA LEU A 244 -8.33 -4.40 26.10
C LEU A 244 -7.23 -4.75 27.12
N GLY A 245 -5.96 -4.45 26.83
CA GLY A 245 -4.84 -4.74 27.70
C GLY A 245 -4.67 -6.24 27.92
N ASP A 246 -4.67 -6.68 29.18
CA ASP A 246 -4.47 -8.09 29.52
C ASP A 246 -5.77 -8.93 29.43
N LYS A 247 -6.94 -8.30 29.25
CA LYS A 247 -8.21 -9.01 29.09
C LYS A 247 -8.19 -9.83 27.79
N ASP A 248 -8.26 -11.14 27.93
CA ASP A 248 -8.27 -12.11 26.83
C ASP A 248 -7.06 -11.96 25.85
N LYS A 249 -5.95 -11.39 26.30
CA LYS A 249 -4.77 -11.08 25.50
C LYS A 249 -4.23 -12.31 24.75
N ALA A 250 -4.19 -13.46 25.40
CA ALA A 250 -3.73 -14.70 24.78
C ALA A 250 -4.62 -15.09 23.59
N LYS A 251 -5.95 -14.99 23.75
CA LYS A 251 -6.95 -15.25 22.70
C LYS A 251 -6.74 -14.32 21.49
N TYR A 252 -6.67 -13.02 21.71
CA TYR A 252 -6.51 -12.05 20.64
C TYR A 252 -5.13 -12.14 19.98
N SER A 253 -4.08 -12.39 20.76
CA SER A 253 -2.74 -12.62 20.22
C SER A 253 -2.65 -13.87 19.35
N ALA A 254 -3.40 -14.92 19.67
CA ALA A 254 -3.46 -16.15 18.86
C ALA A 254 -4.14 -15.93 17.50
N ILE A 255 -5.07 -14.98 17.39
CA ILE A 255 -5.67 -14.57 16.11
C ILE A 255 -4.61 -13.90 15.22
N GLY A 256 -3.77 -13.05 15.82
CA GLY A 256 -2.78 -12.24 15.11
C GLY A 256 -3.34 -10.90 14.65
N GLU A 257 -2.68 -10.26 13.66
CA GLU A 257 -3.20 -9.02 13.07
C GLU A 257 -4.47 -9.28 12.24
N SER A 258 -5.26 -8.25 12.03
CA SER A 258 -6.55 -8.31 11.32
C SER A 258 -6.47 -8.87 9.91
N ASP A 259 -7.60 -9.34 9.42
CA ASP A 259 -7.84 -9.63 8.01
C ASP A 259 -7.83 -8.34 7.19
N ARG A 260 -7.05 -8.33 6.09
CA ARG A 260 -6.87 -7.12 5.27
C ARG A 260 -7.05 -7.39 3.79
N MET A 261 -7.85 -6.55 3.17
CA MET A 261 -7.89 -6.45 1.71
C MET A 261 -6.59 -5.84 1.20
N THR A 262 -6.14 -6.27 0.03
CA THR A 262 -5.02 -5.67 -0.70
C THR A 262 -5.50 -5.37 -2.11
N LEU A 263 -5.71 -4.08 -2.41
CA LEU A 263 -6.38 -3.62 -3.63
C LEU A 263 -5.43 -2.76 -4.46
N LYS A 264 -5.46 -2.97 -5.77
CA LYS A 264 -4.66 -2.22 -6.74
C LYS A 264 -5.55 -1.49 -7.71
N PHE A 265 -5.28 -0.20 -7.87
CA PHE A 265 -5.95 0.69 -8.82
C PHE A 265 -4.93 1.38 -9.71
N VAL A 266 -5.37 1.92 -10.84
CA VAL A 266 -4.55 2.69 -11.76
C VAL A 266 -5.25 4.00 -12.12
N LYS A 267 -4.49 5.08 -12.22
CA LYS A 267 -4.95 6.32 -12.88
C LYS A 267 -4.96 6.07 -14.38
N PRO A 268 -6.10 6.19 -15.09
CA PRO A 268 -6.14 6.03 -16.54
C PRO A 268 -5.14 6.94 -17.26
N ARG A 269 -4.72 6.53 -18.46
CA ARG A 269 -3.85 7.33 -19.34
C ARG A 269 -4.65 8.38 -20.08
#